data_c7e423818060856b8e47fcc2ce27c694
#
_entry.id   c7e423818060856b8e47fcc2ce27c694
#
_cell.length_a   1.000
_cell.length_b   1.000
_cell.length_c   1.000
_cell.angle_alpha   90.00
_cell.angle_beta   90.00
_cell.angle_gamma   90.00
#
_symmetry.space_group_name_H-M   'P 1'
#
loop_
_entity.id
_entity.type
_entity.pdbx_description
1 polymer ?
#
loop_
_entity_poly.entity_id
_entity_poly.type
_entity_poly.pdbx_seq_one_letter_code
_entity_poly.pdbx_strand_id
1 'polypeptide(L)'
;MDNEKKKHGFLWWIGMILLWIFLFPAMLLVFLVKSKKLPVYVKIPLIIIHMILWSTVFMALANWDHEPPVIETHEVTAACNTPIKLESLASITDNGEVAPIMIITSCEPDAGVISEDGQTVTFSNAGEYIVHVEGSDMFANVVTADVTVTITE
;
A
#
# COMPACT_ATOMS: atom_id res chain seq x y z
N MET A 1 14.93 50.98 6.18
CA MET A 1 13.67 50.23 6.30
C MET A 1 13.81 49.00 5.40
N ASP A 2 14.28 47.91 5.99
CA ASP A 2 14.49 46.64 5.27
C ASP A 2 13.16 45.94 5.11
N ASN A 3 12.75 45.79 3.85
CA ASN A 3 11.63 44.95 3.46
C ASN A 3 12.10 43.48 3.51
N GLU A 4 12.04 42.83 4.67
CA GLU A 4 12.17 41.39 4.78
C GLU A 4 11.02 40.74 4.00
N LYS A 5 11.30 40.31 2.77
CA LYS A 5 10.45 39.40 2.01
C LYS A 5 10.36 38.09 2.80
N LYS A 6 9.29 37.88 3.57
CA LYS A 6 9.00 36.61 4.22
C LYS A 6 9.04 35.50 3.15
N LYS A 7 10.10 34.70 3.16
CA LYS A 7 10.18 33.48 2.37
C LYS A 7 9.16 32.51 2.95
N HIS A 8 8.06 32.32 2.22
CA HIS A 8 7.09 31.30 2.57
C HIS A 8 7.76 29.94 2.54
N GLY A 9 7.68 29.18 3.64
CA GLY A 9 8.29 27.85 3.76
C GLY A 9 7.63 26.82 2.84
N PHE A 10 8.32 25.72 2.59
CA PHE A 10 7.84 24.60 1.76
C PHE A 10 6.42 24.13 2.13
N LEU A 11 6.12 24.02 3.43
CA LEU A 11 4.78 23.66 3.94
C LEU A 11 3.69 24.65 3.55
N TRP A 12 4.01 25.94 3.45
CA TRP A 12 3.04 26.95 2.98
C TRP A 12 2.67 26.71 1.51
N TRP A 13 3.65 26.37 0.66
CA TRP A 13 3.40 26.04 -0.75
C TRP A 13 2.56 24.79 -0.90
N ILE A 14 2.83 23.73 -0.09
CA ILE A 14 1.99 22.52 -0.08
C ILE A 14 0.56 22.87 0.34
N GLY A 15 0.37 23.64 1.40
CA GLY A 15 -0.95 24.08 1.85
C GLY A 15 -1.71 24.86 0.76
N MET A 16 -1.02 25.73 0.03
CA MET A 16 -1.60 26.47 -1.08
C MET A 16 -2.01 25.55 -2.25
N ILE A 17 -1.17 24.57 -2.59
CA ILE A 17 -1.48 23.61 -3.66
C ILE A 17 -2.70 22.77 -3.28
N LEU A 18 -2.74 22.26 -2.05
CA LEU A 18 -3.89 21.50 -1.55
C LEU A 18 -5.16 22.35 -1.56
N LEU A 19 -5.08 23.59 -1.09
CA LEU A 19 -6.21 24.53 -1.12
C LEU A 19 -6.73 24.74 -2.56
N TRP A 20 -5.83 24.89 -3.53
CA TRP A 20 -6.20 25.03 -4.94
C TRP A 20 -6.85 23.75 -5.50
N ILE A 21 -6.35 22.57 -5.16
CA ILE A 21 -6.93 21.29 -5.57
C ILE A 21 -8.38 21.18 -5.10
N PHE A 22 -8.70 21.58 -3.87
CA PHE A 22 -10.06 21.52 -3.33
C PHE A 22 -10.97 22.67 -3.79
N LEU A 23 -10.45 23.89 -3.88
CA LEU A 23 -11.26 25.05 -4.27
C LEU A 23 -11.49 25.16 -5.78
N PHE A 24 -10.52 24.71 -6.60
CA PHE A 24 -10.62 24.80 -8.06
C PHE A 24 -11.86 24.11 -8.63
N PRO A 25 -12.23 22.89 -8.21
CA PRO A 25 -13.44 22.23 -8.70
C PRO A 25 -14.71 23.02 -8.39
N ALA A 26 -14.81 23.54 -7.16
CA ALA A 26 -15.96 24.34 -6.75
C ALA A 26 -16.05 25.65 -7.55
N MET A 27 -14.91 26.32 -7.75
CA MET A 27 -14.83 27.54 -8.56
C MET A 27 -15.18 27.27 -10.02
N LEU A 28 -14.69 26.17 -10.60
CA LEU A 28 -15.01 25.79 -11.97
C LEU A 28 -16.51 25.53 -12.14
N LEU A 29 -17.13 24.83 -11.20
CA LEU A 29 -18.57 24.58 -11.21
C LEU A 29 -19.37 25.88 -11.16
N VAL A 30 -19.02 26.80 -10.25
CA VAL A 30 -19.67 28.13 -10.16
C VAL A 30 -19.49 28.92 -11.46
N PHE A 31 -18.28 28.86 -12.04
CA PHE A 31 -18.01 29.52 -13.33
C PHE A 31 -18.88 28.95 -14.46
N LEU A 32 -18.99 27.63 -14.58
CA LEU A 32 -19.81 26.95 -15.58
C LEU A 32 -21.30 27.36 -15.45
N VAL A 33 -21.83 27.36 -14.23
CA VAL A 33 -23.23 27.73 -13.96
C VAL A 33 -23.49 29.20 -14.30
N LYS A 34 -22.60 30.13 -13.86
CA LYS A 34 -22.78 31.57 -14.02
C LYS A 34 -22.37 32.09 -15.40
N SER A 35 -21.63 31.34 -16.20
CA SER A 35 -21.16 31.81 -17.52
C SER A 35 -22.34 32.10 -18.46
N LYS A 36 -22.46 33.31 -18.92
CA LYS A 36 -23.45 33.74 -19.94
C LYS A 36 -23.01 33.43 -21.38
N LYS A 37 -21.71 33.09 -21.56
CA LYS A 37 -21.12 32.85 -22.89
C LYS A 37 -21.35 31.41 -23.40
N LEU A 38 -21.57 30.48 -22.50
CA LEU A 38 -21.78 29.07 -22.85
C LEU A 38 -23.28 28.77 -23.01
N PRO A 39 -23.70 28.15 -24.11
CA PRO A 39 -25.09 27.72 -24.27
C PRO A 39 -25.43 26.56 -23.34
N VAL A 40 -26.69 26.42 -22.97
CA VAL A 40 -27.17 25.44 -21.97
C VAL A 40 -26.82 24.00 -22.34
N TYR A 41 -26.91 23.64 -23.62
CA TYR A 41 -26.61 22.31 -24.12
C TYR A 41 -25.12 21.92 -24.00
N VAL A 42 -24.21 22.90 -23.82
CA VAL A 42 -22.78 22.65 -23.53
C VAL A 42 -22.54 22.65 -22.04
N LYS A 43 -23.21 23.49 -21.27
CA LYS A 43 -23.04 23.56 -19.81
C LYS A 43 -23.46 22.30 -19.12
N ILE A 44 -24.60 21.72 -19.45
CA ILE A 44 -25.15 20.54 -18.77
C ILE A 44 -24.19 19.35 -18.89
N PRO A 45 -23.70 18.94 -20.07
CA PRO A 45 -22.71 17.86 -20.17
C PRO A 45 -21.42 18.15 -19.41
N LEU A 46 -20.90 19.37 -19.43
CA LEU A 46 -19.68 19.74 -18.70
C LEU A 46 -19.85 19.65 -17.19
N ILE A 47 -21.01 20.07 -16.67
CA ILE A 47 -21.32 19.92 -15.23
C ILE A 47 -21.42 18.43 -14.86
N ILE A 48 -22.08 17.61 -15.67
CA ILE A 48 -22.22 16.17 -15.41
C ILE A 48 -20.83 15.49 -15.42
N ILE A 49 -20.00 15.76 -16.42
CA ILE A 49 -18.64 15.22 -16.51
C ILE A 49 -17.81 15.64 -15.28
N HIS A 50 -17.91 16.91 -14.90
CA HIS A 50 -17.22 17.43 -13.73
C HIS A 50 -17.67 16.71 -12.44
N MET A 51 -18.96 16.53 -12.23
CA MET A 51 -19.51 15.82 -11.07
C MET A 51 -19.06 14.35 -11.03
N ILE A 52 -19.08 13.66 -12.17
CA ILE A 52 -18.61 12.27 -12.27
C ILE A 52 -17.12 12.17 -11.92
N LEU A 53 -16.29 13.05 -12.52
CA LEU A 53 -14.84 13.06 -12.28
C LEU A 53 -14.52 13.25 -10.79
N TRP A 54 -15.18 14.19 -10.13
CA TRP A 54 -14.93 14.45 -8.71
C TRP A 54 -15.53 13.38 -7.80
N SER A 55 -16.66 12.78 -8.15
CA SER A 55 -17.20 11.66 -7.39
C SER A 55 -16.27 10.44 -7.43
N THR A 56 -15.65 10.15 -8.57
CA THR A 56 -14.68 9.05 -8.67
C THR A 56 -13.41 9.31 -7.85
N VAL A 57 -12.89 10.55 -7.85
CA VAL A 57 -11.76 10.95 -7.01
C VAL A 57 -12.10 10.82 -5.52
N PHE A 58 -13.29 11.30 -5.10
CA PHE A 58 -13.73 11.19 -3.72
C PHE A 58 -13.91 9.73 -3.29
N MET A 59 -14.49 8.89 -4.14
CA MET A 59 -14.63 7.45 -3.85
C MET A 59 -13.27 6.77 -3.73
N ALA A 60 -12.32 7.08 -4.61
CA ALA A 60 -10.97 6.53 -4.52
C ALA A 60 -10.25 6.94 -3.22
N LEU A 61 -10.41 8.19 -2.78
CA LEU A 61 -9.83 8.67 -1.51
C LEU A 61 -10.53 8.09 -0.27
N ALA A 62 -11.85 7.88 -0.34
CA ALA A 62 -12.63 7.34 0.78
C ALA A 62 -12.40 5.84 1.00
N ASN A 63 -12.04 5.10 -0.05
CA ASN A 63 -11.77 3.67 0.00
C ASN A 63 -10.28 3.34 0.14
N TRP A 64 -9.45 4.32 0.47
CA TRP A 64 -8.02 4.08 0.70
C TRP A 64 -7.85 3.34 2.02
N ASP A 65 -7.41 2.09 1.92
CA ASP A 65 -7.10 1.29 3.08
C ASP A 65 -5.78 1.70 3.72
N HIS A 66 -5.75 1.76 5.05
CA HIS A 66 -4.59 2.08 5.86
C HIS A 66 -4.29 0.99 6.89
N GLU A 67 -5.06 -0.09 6.89
CA GLU A 67 -4.86 -1.19 7.81
C GLU A 67 -3.90 -2.21 7.17
N PRO A 68 -2.78 -2.56 7.83
CA PRO A 68 -1.88 -3.57 7.29
C PRO A 68 -2.54 -4.96 7.39
N PRO A 69 -2.18 -5.89 6.49
CA PRO A 69 -2.62 -7.27 6.58
C PRO A 69 -2.11 -7.93 7.87
N VAL A 70 -2.74 -9.03 8.26
CA VAL A 70 -2.39 -9.80 9.46
C VAL A 70 -1.73 -11.12 9.03
N ILE A 71 -0.54 -11.39 9.57
CA ILE A 71 0.17 -12.66 9.38
C ILE A 71 -0.05 -13.54 10.61
N GLU A 72 -0.53 -14.76 10.40
CA GLU A 72 -0.57 -15.85 11.39
C GLU A 72 0.56 -16.82 11.09
N THR A 73 1.45 -17.05 12.07
CA THR A 73 2.64 -17.91 11.92
C THR A 73 2.42 -19.29 12.51
N HIS A 74 3.10 -20.30 11.93
CA HIS A 74 3.06 -21.68 12.37
C HIS A 74 4.49 -22.20 12.58
N GLU A 75 4.78 -22.83 13.73
CA GLU A 75 6.04 -23.51 13.95
C GLU A 75 6.12 -24.75 13.04
N VAL A 76 7.24 -24.92 12.35
CA VAL A 76 7.44 -26.00 11.39
C VAL A 76 8.67 -26.83 11.74
N THR A 77 8.54 -28.15 11.65
CA THR A 77 9.66 -29.08 11.71
C THR A 77 9.81 -29.78 10.37
N ALA A 78 11.02 -29.77 9.82
CA ALA A 78 11.33 -30.40 8.54
C ALA A 78 12.69 -31.13 8.59
N ALA A 79 12.95 -32.03 7.63
CA ALA A 79 14.26 -32.66 7.47
C ALA A 79 15.21 -31.75 6.68
N CYS A 80 16.52 -31.93 6.87
CA CYS A 80 17.56 -31.28 6.06
C CYS A 80 17.29 -31.46 4.56
N ASN A 81 17.62 -30.44 3.79
CA ASN A 81 17.48 -30.37 2.32
C ASN A 81 16.06 -30.58 1.79
N THR A 82 15.04 -30.42 2.65
CA THR A 82 13.63 -30.43 2.24
C THR A 82 13.14 -29.00 2.06
N PRO A 83 12.62 -28.62 0.86
CA PRO A 83 12.03 -27.30 0.67
C PRO A 83 10.79 -27.11 1.54
N ILE A 84 10.77 -26.05 2.31
CA ILE A 84 9.65 -25.62 3.16
C ILE A 84 8.93 -24.52 2.43
N LYS A 85 7.64 -24.70 2.19
CA LYS A 85 6.81 -23.72 1.51
C LYS A 85 6.35 -22.62 2.47
N LEU A 86 6.28 -21.39 1.98
CA LEU A 86 5.79 -20.24 2.73
C LEU A 86 4.39 -20.48 3.30
N GLU A 87 3.48 -21.10 2.56
CA GLU A 87 2.12 -21.44 3.01
C GLU A 87 2.06 -22.38 4.21
N SER A 88 3.14 -23.14 4.49
CA SER A 88 3.24 -23.96 5.70
C SER A 88 3.83 -23.20 6.90
N LEU A 89 4.54 -22.10 6.64
CA LEU A 89 5.15 -21.24 7.66
C LEU A 89 4.17 -20.21 8.20
N ALA A 90 3.37 -19.62 7.31
CA ALA A 90 2.47 -18.57 7.67
C ALA A 90 1.26 -18.50 6.73
N SER A 91 0.19 -17.90 7.21
CA SER A 91 -0.94 -17.47 6.43
C SER A 91 -1.14 -15.96 6.58
N ILE A 92 -1.68 -15.32 5.56
CA ILE A 92 -1.91 -13.88 5.55
C ILE A 92 -3.38 -13.59 5.23
N THR A 93 -3.97 -12.66 5.96
CA THR A 93 -5.35 -12.20 5.76
C THR A 93 -5.40 -10.68 5.77
N ASP A 94 -6.38 -10.12 5.08
CA ASP A 94 -6.59 -8.69 4.99
C ASP A 94 -8.07 -8.37 4.97
N ASN A 95 -8.42 -7.13 5.32
CA ASN A 95 -9.78 -6.60 5.26
C ASN A 95 -10.20 -6.19 3.84
N GLY A 96 -9.23 -6.09 2.90
CA GLY A 96 -9.45 -5.71 1.50
C GLY A 96 -10.06 -6.81 0.63
N GLU A 97 -10.60 -6.43 -0.52
CA GLU A 97 -11.15 -7.36 -1.52
C GLU A 97 -10.07 -8.12 -2.30
N VAL A 98 -8.85 -7.57 -2.34
CA VAL A 98 -7.71 -8.16 -3.06
C VAL A 98 -6.82 -8.89 -2.07
N ALA A 99 -6.51 -10.15 -2.36
CA ALA A 99 -5.64 -10.95 -1.51
C ALA A 99 -4.25 -10.30 -1.36
N PRO A 100 -3.74 -10.20 -0.12
CA PRO A 100 -2.40 -9.67 0.14
C PRO A 100 -1.32 -10.63 -0.40
N ILE A 101 -0.12 -10.09 -0.62
CA ILE A 101 1.05 -10.86 -1.07
C ILE A 101 1.95 -11.10 0.13
N MET A 102 2.56 -12.28 0.22
CA MET A 102 3.52 -12.63 1.26
C MET A 102 4.77 -13.27 0.64
N ILE A 103 5.95 -12.93 1.18
CA ILE A 103 7.24 -13.48 0.76
C ILE A 103 8.16 -13.75 1.95
N ILE A 104 9.09 -14.70 1.80
CA ILE A 104 10.22 -14.90 2.71
C ILE A 104 11.31 -13.88 2.31
N THR A 105 11.78 -13.09 3.26
CA THR A 105 12.79 -12.05 3.01
C THR A 105 14.19 -12.47 3.44
N SER A 106 14.31 -13.17 4.56
CA SER A 106 15.60 -13.63 5.11
C SER A 106 15.40 -14.73 6.14
N CYS A 107 16.50 -15.30 6.64
CA CYS A 107 16.50 -16.22 7.75
C CYS A 107 17.71 -15.98 8.66
N GLU A 108 17.56 -16.33 9.95
CA GLU A 108 18.62 -16.24 10.94
C GLU A 108 18.82 -17.60 11.65
N PRO A 109 20.09 -18.10 11.76
CA PRO A 109 21.27 -17.62 11.06
C PRO A 109 21.12 -17.70 9.54
N ASP A 110 21.86 -16.86 8.80
CA ASP A 110 21.83 -16.79 7.33
C ASP A 110 22.46 -18.06 6.71
N ALA A 111 21.67 -19.14 6.71
CA ALA A 111 22.07 -20.47 6.28
C ALA A 111 21.01 -21.15 5.40
N GLY A 112 19.88 -20.48 5.15
CA GLY A 112 18.79 -20.96 4.30
C GLY A 112 18.93 -20.49 2.87
N VAL A 113 18.61 -21.36 1.91
CA VAL A 113 18.47 -20.99 0.50
C VAL A 113 17.02 -20.64 0.24
N ILE A 114 16.76 -19.36 0.00
CA ILE A 114 15.43 -18.84 -0.33
C ILE A 114 15.27 -18.84 -1.86
N SER A 115 14.11 -19.29 -2.36
CA SER A 115 13.80 -19.21 -3.80
C SER A 115 13.68 -17.77 -4.31
N GLU A 116 13.90 -17.55 -5.61
CA GLU A 116 13.84 -16.22 -6.22
C GLU A 116 12.48 -15.53 -6.06
N ASP A 117 11.41 -16.32 -5.96
CA ASP A 117 10.04 -15.83 -5.74
C ASP A 117 9.69 -15.63 -4.26
N GLY A 118 10.61 -15.96 -3.33
CA GLY A 118 10.37 -15.89 -1.89
C GLY A 118 9.34 -16.89 -1.35
N GLN A 119 9.00 -17.94 -2.11
CA GLN A 119 7.92 -18.86 -1.74
C GLN A 119 8.41 -20.13 -1.06
N THR A 120 9.72 -20.40 -1.07
CA THR A 120 10.31 -21.56 -0.38
C THR A 120 11.63 -21.21 0.26
N VAL A 121 11.97 -21.94 1.35
CA VAL A 121 13.28 -21.90 1.98
C VAL A 121 13.77 -23.34 2.22
N THR A 122 15.07 -23.56 2.08
CA THR A 122 15.70 -24.88 2.28
C THR A 122 16.94 -24.73 3.16
N PHE A 123 17.08 -25.57 4.18
CA PHE A 123 18.22 -25.61 5.08
C PHE A 123 19.01 -26.90 4.92
N SER A 124 20.33 -26.80 4.87
CA SER A 124 21.22 -27.97 4.68
C SER A 124 21.65 -28.63 5.99
N ASN A 125 21.55 -27.95 7.12
CA ASN A 125 22.00 -28.44 8.43
C ASN A 125 20.83 -28.48 9.40
N ALA A 126 20.89 -29.45 10.32
CA ALA A 126 19.97 -29.52 11.45
C ALA A 126 20.20 -28.33 12.40
N GLY A 127 19.14 -27.79 12.96
CA GLY A 127 19.19 -26.64 13.86
C GLY A 127 17.84 -25.93 13.99
N GLU A 128 17.84 -24.85 14.74
CA GLU A 128 16.71 -23.97 14.91
C GLU A 128 17.00 -22.68 14.14
N TYR A 129 16.03 -22.23 13.35
CA TYR A 129 16.14 -21.08 12.46
C TYR A 129 14.93 -20.17 12.65
N ILE A 130 15.15 -18.86 12.49
CA ILE A 130 14.08 -17.88 12.40
C ILE A 130 13.96 -17.46 10.92
N VAL A 131 12.78 -17.62 10.37
CA VAL A 131 12.46 -17.19 9.00
C VAL A 131 11.65 -15.91 9.08
N HIS A 132 12.16 -14.85 8.44
CA HIS A 132 11.49 -13.56 8.37
C HIS A 132 10.57 -13.52 7.16
N VAL A 133 9.31 -13.24 7.39
CA VAL A 133 8.29 -13.11 6.34
C VAL A 133 7.77 -11.68 6.30
N GLU A 134 7.49 -11.20 5.10
CA GLU A 134 6.90 -9.88 4.86
C GLU A 134 5.63 -10.05 4.05
N GLY A 135 4.58 -9.38 4.49
CA GLY A 135 3.30 -9.31 3.80
C GLY A 135 2.93 -7.88 3.42
N SER A 136 2.27 -7.71 2.29
CA SER A 136 1.77 -6.41 1.84
C SER A 136 0.44 -6.54 1.12
N ASP A 137 -0.40 -5.53 1.29
CA ASP A 137 -1.65 -5.36 0.56
C ASP A 137 -1.46 -4.54 -0.73
N MET A 138 -2.56 -4.32 -1.46
CA MET A 138 -2.56 -3.50 -2.68
C MET A 138 -2.34 -2.00 -2.44
N PHE A 139 -2.48 -1.52 -1.20
CA PHE A 139 -2.29 -0.13 -0.79
C PHE A 139 -0.89 0.12 -0.22
N ALA A 140 -0.01 -0.90 -0.27
CA ALA A 140 1.35 -0.89 0.26
C ALA A 140 1.41 -0.73 1.79
N ASN A 141 0.38 -1.18 2.52
CA ASN A 141 0.52 -1.41 3.94
C ASN A 141 1.32 -2.70 4.14
N VAL A 142 2.37 -2.65 4.96
CA VAL A 142 3.34 -3.74 5.13
C VAL A 142 3.31 -4.25 6.56
N VAL A 143 3.44 -5.57 6.71
CA VAL A 143 3.58 -6.27 7.98
C VAL A 143 4.72 -7.27 7.88
N THR A 144 5.45 -7.49 8.96
CA THR A 144 6.51 -8.51 9.08
C THR A 144 6.21 -9.45 10.23
N ALA A 145 6.64 -10.70 10.10
CA ALA A 145 6.55 -11.68 11.17
C ALA A 145 7.75 -12.63 11.13
N ASP A 146 8.06 -13.19 12.30
CA ASP A 146 9.15 -14.16 12.51
C ASP A 146 8.55 -15.54 12.73
N VAL A 147 9.07 -16.54 12.03
CA VAL A 147 8.63 -17.93 12.12
C VAL A 147 9.77 -18.81 12.59
N THR A 148 9.57 -19.56 13.69
CA THR A 148 10.54 -20.54 14.16
C THR A 148 10.43 -21.82 13.34
N VAL A 149 11.57 -22.28 12.80
CA VAL A 149 11.69 -23.51 12.02
C VAL A 149 12.74 -24.44 12.67
N THR A 150 12.36 -25.67 12.97
CA THR A 150 13.26 -26.71 13.50
C THR A 150 13.63 -27.69 12.40
N ILE A 151 14.92 -27.79 12.09
CA ILE A 151 15.43 -28.73 11.08
C ILE A 151 16.04 -29.92 11.77
N THR A 152 15.61 -31.11 11.38
CA THR A 152 16.11 -32.38 11.87
C THR A 152 16.96 -33.09 10.81
N GLU A 153 17.81 -34.05 11.25
CA GLU A 153 18.60 -34.89 10.33
C GLU A 153 17.72 -35.74 9.42
#